data_057250b975825831d9cca12b7a7a9bfd
#
_entry.id   057250b975825831d9cca12b7a7a9bfd
#
_cell.length_a   1.000
_cell.length_b   1.000
_cell.length_c   1.000
_cell.angle_alpha   90.00
_cell.angle_beta   90.00
_cell.angle_gamma   90.00
#
_symmetry.space_group_name_H-M   'P 1'
#
loop_
_entity.id
_entity.type
_entity.pdbx_description
1 polymer ?
#
loop_
_entity_poly.entity_id
_entity_poly.type
_entity_poly.pdbx_seq_one_letter_code
_entity_poly.pdbx_strand_id
1 'polypeptide(L)'
;MKSIALLANSDDMLSVAKDVAKHAGAEDEIELILTHTYEESLEIARKYEARGGSMLIARGGHARILREAGIGIPVTMIPFTGNNIAALLASAANEWGEFAVIGNPTMIQMTRELERPIGAKIHYYEVNRWADFDAIMPAIRSAGIKAVIGGHLHGGEKSIQPLQRAGLHGNADHRQHRARRQGLRAARLLP
;
A
#
# COMPACT_ATOMS: atom_id res chain seq x y z
N MET A 1 22.04 -9.60 -17.29
CA MET A 1 21.40 -9.22 -16.00
C MET A 1 20.79 -7.85 -16.20
N LYS A 2 19.55 -7.65 -15.77
CA LYS A 2 18.88 -6.35 -15.88
C LYS A 2 19.53 -5.37 -14.88
N SER A 3 19.76 -4.14 -15.31
CA SER A 3 20.51 -3.15 -14.52
C SER A 3 19.67 -2.44 -13.45
N ILE A 4 18.34 -2.43 -13.61
CA ILE A 4 17.39 -1.80 -12.72
C ILE A 4 16.46 -2.87 -12.14
N ALA A 5 16.16 -2.82 -10.84
CA ALA A 5 15.10 -3.62 -10.25
C ALA A 5 14.02 -2.75 -9.62
N LEU A 6 12.77 -3.10 -9.90
CA LEU A 6 11.62 -2.54 -9.22
C LEU A 6 11.07 -3.56 -8.22
N LEU A 7 11.06 -3.17 -6.93
CA LEU A 7 10.49 -3.95 -5.86
C LEU A 7 9.01 -3.55 -5.69
N ALA A 8 8.13 -4.41 -6.18
CA ALA A 8 6.68 -4.23 -6.05
C ALA A 8 6.22 -4.82 -4.72
N ASN A 9 5.44 -4.08 -3.95
CA ASN A 9 4.92 -4.51 -2.65
C ASN A 9 3.50 -5.08 -2.71
N SER A 10 2.95 -5.29 -3.91
CA SER A 10 1.66 -5.94 -4.15
C SER A 10 1.57 -6.46 -5.58
N ASP A 11 0.70 -7.44 -5.80
CA ASP A 11 0.42 -7.96 -7.15
C ASP A 11 -0.14 -6.88 -8.08
N ASP A 12 -0.98 -5.97 -7.57
CA ASP A 12 -1.50 -4.84 -8.35
C ASP A 12 -0.37 -3.93 -8.84
N MET A 13 0.59 -3.59 -7.96
CA MET A 13 1.75 -2.79 -8.33
C MET A 13 2.63 -3.53 -9.34
N LEU A 14 2.83 -4.82 -9.16
CA LEU A 14 3.61 -5.64 -10.08
C LEU A 14 2.95 -5.69 -11.47
N SER A 15 1.63 -5.83 -11.52
CA SER A 15 0.88 -5.83 -12.77
C SER A 15 1.00 -4.49 -13.50
N VAL A 16 0.79 -3.39 -12.80
CA VAL A 16 0.96 -2.04 -13.37
C VAL A 16 2.39 -1.81 -13.85
N ALA A 17 3.39 -2.25 -13.07
CA ALA A 17 4.80 -2.11 -13.45
C ALA A 17 5.14 -2.89 -14.72
N LYS A 18 4.57 -4.10 -14.91
CA LYS A 18 4.70 -4.88 -16.15
C LYS A 18 4.14 -4.14 -17.35
N ASP A 19 2.92 -3.59 -17.20
CA ASP A 19 2.28 -2.85 -18.29
C ASP A 19 3.08 -1.58 -18.65
N VAL A 20 3.56 -0.84 -17.65
CA VAL A 20 4.39 0.35 -17.87
C VAL A 20 5.72 0.01 -18.54
N ALA A 21 6.43 -1.02 -18.06
CA ALA A 21 7.69 -1.46 -18.66
C ALA A 21 7.51 -1.86 -20.13
N LYS A 22 6.43 -2.58 -20.43
CA LYS A 22 6.07 -2.95 -21.81
C LYS A 22 5.81 -1.75 -22.70
N HIS A 23 4.97 -0.81 -22.25
CA HIS A 23 4.66 0.41 -23.03
C HIS A 23 5.89 1.30 -23.24
N ALA A 24 6.82 1.29 -22.28
CA ALA A 24 8.07 2.04 -22.39
C ALA A 24 9.17 1.32 -23.18
N GLY A 25 8.95 0.07 -23.60
CA GLY A 25 9.99 -0.75 -24.24
C GLY A 25 11.16 -1.09 -23.33
N ALA A 26 10.96 -1.08 -22.00
CA ALA A 26 11.99 -1.27 -20.99
C ALA A 26 11.95 -2.65 -20.31
N GLU A 27 11.24 -3.62 -20.89
CA GLU A 27 11.07 -4.96 -20.32
C GLU A 27 12.41 -5.68 -20.12
N ASP A 28 13.39 -5.45 -20.99
CA ASP A 28 14.72 -6.06 -20.92
C ASP A 28 15.67 -5.32 -19.95
N GLU A 29 15.33 -4.11 -19.53
CA GLU A 29 16.16 -3.26 -18.65
C GLU A 29 15.77 -3.41 -17.19
N ILE A 30 14.48 -3.63 -16.90
CA ILE A 30 13.92 -3.62 -15.54
C ILE A 30 13.56 -5.03 -15.08
N GLU A 31 14.14 -5.47 -13.99
CA GLU A 31 13.73 -6.67 -13.25
C GLU A 31 12.59 -6.31 -12.30
N LEU A 32 11.44 -6.97 -12.44
CA LEU A 32 10.26 -6.74 -11.60
C LEU A 32 10.18 -7.85 -10.55
N ILE A 33 10.26 -7.48 -9.28
CA ILE A 33 10.35 -8.41 -8.16
C ILE A 33 9.23 -8.10 -7.17
N LEU A 34 8.41 -9.09 -6.83
CA LEU A 34 7.40 -8.96 -5.79
C LEU A 34 8.05 -9.16 -4.42
N THR A 35 7.73 -8.29 -3.46
CA THR A 35 8.18 -8.37 -2.07
C THR A 35 7.02 -8.05 -1.15
N HIS A 36 6.82 -8.86 -0.11
CA HIS A 36 5.69 -8.68 0.80
C HIS A 36 6.08 -7.98 2.12
N THR A 37 7.34 -8.11 2.52
CA THR A 37 7.83 -7.54 3.80
C THR A 37 9.04 -6.64 3.58
N TYR A 38 9.36 -5.84 4.59
CA TYR A 38 10.55 -4.99 4.57
C TYR A 38 11.84 -5.82 4.62
N GLU A 39 11.84 -6.90 5.41
CA GLU A 39 12.95 -7.83 5.55
C GLU A 39 13.27 -8.49 4.21
N GLU A 40 12.24 -8.96 3.52
CA GLU A 40 12.36 -9.56 2.18
C GLU A 40 12.91 -8.55 1.18
N SER A 41 12.43 -7.31 1.21
CA SER A 41 12.94 -6.24 0.34
C SER A 41 14.40 -5.93 0.60
N LEU A 42 14.85 -5.91 1.87
CA LEU A 42 16.24 -5.71 2.24
C LEU A 42 17.14 -6.86 1.78
N GLU A 43 16.69 -8.09 1.96
CA GLU A 43 17.43 -9.28 1.52
C GLU A 43 17.62 -9.29 0.00
N ILE A 44 16.55 -9.04 -0.74
CA ILE A 44 16.57 -8.98 -2.20
C ILE A 44 17.45 -7.82 -2.68
N ALA A 45 17.35 -6.65 -2.06
CA ALA A 45 18.15 -5.48 -2.43
C ALA A 45 19.66 -5.74 -2.26
N ARG A 46 20.07 -6.37 -1.15
CA ARG A 46 21.48 -6.75 -0.92
C ARG A 46 21.98 -7.78 -1.94
N LYS A 47 21.15 -8.78 -2.24
CA LYS A 47 21.48 -9.79 -3.27
C LYS A 47 21.57 -9.14 -4.65
N TYR A 48 20.70 -8.17 -4.94
CA TYR A 48 20.69 -7.45 -6.21
C TYR A 48 21.94 -6.58 -6.37
N GLU A 49 22.31 -5.83 -5.33
CA GLU A 49 23.55 -5.05 -5.26
C GLU A 49 24.79 -5.96 -5.44
N ALA A 50 24.88 -7.05 -4.68
CA ALA A 50 26.03 -7.97 -4.72
C ALA A 50 26.26 -8.61 -6.10
N ARG A 51 25.20 -8.78 -6.91
CA ARG A 51 25.32 -9.28 -8.28
C ARG A 51 25.54 -8.21 -9.34
N GLY A 52 25.80 -6.94 -8.91
CA GLY A 52 26.14 -5.83 -9.80
C GLY A 52 24.92 -5.06 -10.35
N GLY A 53 23.79 -5.10 -9.67
CA GLY A 53 22.65 -4.23 -9.96
C GLY A 53 23.02 -2.75 -9.81
N SER A 54 22.44 -1.88 -10.63
CA SER A 54 22.82 -0.47 -10.69
C SER A 54 21.84 0.47 -9.99
N MET A 55 20.55 0.09 -9.86
CA MET A 55 19.52 0.93 -9.27
C MET A 55 18.33 0.10 -8.77
N LEU A 56 17.75 0.55 -7.67
CA LEU A 56 16.49 0.02 -7.16
C LEU A 56 15.37 1.07 -7.28
N ILE A 57 14.18 0.62 -7.60
CA ILE A 57 12.95 1.40 -7.55
C ILE A 57 12.02 0.74 -6.54
N ALA A 58 11.50 1.50 -5.59
CA ALA A 58 10.55 0.99 -4.61
C ALA A 58 9.55 2.08 -4.20
N ARG A 59 8.45 1.70 -3.54
CA ARG A 59 7.42 2.65 -3.13
C ARG A 59 7.39 2.82 -1.61
N GLY A 60 7.14 4.05 -1.17
CA GLY A 60 6.79 4.38 0.21
C GLY A 60 7.79 3.85 1.25
N GLY A 61 7.29 3.06 2.21
CA GLY A 61 8.08 2.50 3.31
C GLY A 61 9.21 1.58 2.86
N HIS A 62 9.01 0.79 1.81
CA HIS A 62 10.05 -0.07 1.25
C HIS A 62 11.26 0.77 0.75
N ALA A 63 11.01 1.83 -0.03
CA ALA A 63 12.08 2.72 -0.48
C ALA A 63 12.80 3.41 0.70
N ARG A 64 12.06 3.83 1.72
CA ARG A 64 12.63 4.45 2.91
C ARG A 64 13.57 3.50 3.65
N ILE A 65 13.10 2.28 3.93
CA ILE A 65 13.91 1.27 4.64
C ILE A 65 15.18 0.91 3.87
N LEU A 66 15.09 0.77 2.56
CA LEU A 66 16.28 0.50 1.72
C LEU A 66 17.33 1.62 1.84
N ARG A 67 16.89 2.88 1.85
CA ARG A 67 17.79 4.04 2.04
C ARG A 67 18.39 4.08 3.44
N GLU A 68 17.58 3.85 4.47
CA GLU A 68 18.01 3.82 5.87
C GLU A 68 18.98 2.67 6.16
N ALA A 69 18.83 1.54 5.46
CA ALA A 69 19.74 0.38 5.59
C ALA A 69 21.09 0.55 4.90
N GLY A 70 21.32 1.66 4.20
CA GLY A 70 22.61 1.95 3.57
C GLY A 70 22.93 1.04 2.39
N ILE A 71 21.92 0.66 1.59
CA ILE A 71 22.16 -0.03 0.31
C ILE A 71 23.03 0.87 -0.57
N GLY A 72 24.16 0.34 -1.08
CA GLY A 72 25.20 1.11 -1.76
C GLY A 72 24.85 1.54 -3.20
N ILE A 73 23.71 1.05 -3.76
CA ILE A 73 23.21 1.49 -5.06
C ILE A 73 22.04 2.48 -4.88
N PRO A 74 21.80 3.39 -5.85
CA PRO A 74 20.71 4.35 -5.79
C PRO A 74 19.34 3.68 -5.59
N VAL A 75 18.54 4.25 -4.68
CA VAL A 75 17.16 3.83 -4.45
C VAL A 75 16.22 4.97 -4.84
N THR A 76 15.50 4.78 -5.94
CA THR A 76 14.47 5.70 -6.41
C THR A 76 13.14 5.38 -5.76
N MET A 77 12.50 6.39 -5.16
CA MET A 77 11.20 6.25 -4.52
C MET A 77 10.07 6.63 -5.49
N ILE A 78 9.11 5.73 -5.67
CA ILE A 78 7.81 6.08 -6.27
C ILE A 78 6.99 6.81 -5.19
N PRO A 79 6.69 8.12 -5.37
CA PRO A 79 5.96 8.88 -4.37
C PRO A 79 4.47 8.50 -4.34
N PHE A 80 3.82 8.71 -3.21
CA PHE A 80 2.37 8.85 -3.16
C PHE A 80 2.01 10.24 -3.69
N THR A 81 1.01 10.31 -4.56
CA THR A 81 0.48 11.57 -5.07
C THR A 81 -0.82 11.93 -4.36
N GLY A 82 -1.17 13.22 -4.35
CA GLY A 82 -2.46 13.69 -3.82
C GLY A 82 -3.65 12.97 -4.47
N ASN A 83 -3.58 12.66 -5.77
CA ASN A 83 -4.63 11.93 -6.48
C ASN A 83 -4.79 10.49 -5.95
N ASN A 84 -3.69 9.80 -5.63
CA ASN A 84 -3.77 8.46 -5.04
C ASN A 84 -4.45 8.51 -3.67
N ILE A 85 -4.10 9.50 -2.85
CA ILE A 85 -4.69 9.69 -1.52
C ILE A 85 -6.16 10.07 -1.66
N ALA A 86 -6.51 11.02 -2.54
CA ALA A 86 -7.89 11.43 -2.76
C ALA A 86 -8.79 10.26 -3.19
N ALA A 87 -8.32 9.39 -4.09
CA ALA A 87 -9.06 8.21 -4.52
C ALA A 87 -9.30 7.22 -3.37
N LEU A 88 -8.30 7.00 -2.50
CA LEU A 88 -8.43 6.14 -1.32
C LEU A 88 -9.42 6.73 -0.31
N LEU A 89 -9.33 8.03 -0.03
CA LEU A 89 -10.22 8.73 0.89
C LEU A 89 -11.67 8.71 0.39
N ALA A 90 -11.88 8.98 -0.91
CA ALA A 90 -13.21 8.95 -1.51
C ALA A 90 -13.82 7.54 -1.45
N SER A 91 -13.03 6.50 -1.70
CA SER A 91 -13.49 5.11 -1.56
C SER A 91 -13.89 4.78 -0.12
N ALA A 92 -13.07 5.17 0.85
CA ALA A 92 -13.36 4.93 2.27
C ALA A 92 -14.57 5.73 2.75
N ALA A 93 -14.72 6.98 2.32
CA ALA A 93 -15.86 7.83 2.65
C ALA A 93 -17.18 7.23 2.16
N ASN A 94 -17.20 6.73 0.91
CA ASN A 94 -18.38 6.11 0.32
C ASN A 94 -18.78 4.80 1.01
N GLU A 95 -17.81 4.05 1.52
CA GLU A 95 -18.09 2.74 2.13
C GLU A 95 -18.37 2.82 3.64
N TRP A 96 -17.67 3.69 4.37
CA TRP A 96 -17.73 3.74 5.84
C TRP A 96 -18.15 5.09 6.42
N GLY A 97 -17.98 6.20 5.71
CA GLY A 97 -18.29 7.55 6.19
C GLY A 97 -17.41 8.04 7.35
N GLU A 98 -16.88 7.14 8.18
CA GLU A 98 -15.96 7.39 9.29
C GLU A 98 -14.85 6.35 9.29
N PHE A 99 -13.58 6.81 9.32
CA PHE A 99 -12.41 5.93 9.27
C PHE A 99 -11.16 6.59 9.87
N ALA A 100 -10.13 5.78 10.11
CA ALA A 100 -8.82 6.26 10.54
C ALA A 100 -7.84 6.34 9.37
N VAL A 101 -6.93 7.30 9.45
CA VAL A 101 -5.73 7.37 8.59
C VAL A 101 -4.52 7.27 9.50
N ILE A 102 -3.65 6.30 9.22
CA ILE A 102 -2.37 6.10 9.91
C ILE A 102 -1.26 6.36 8.90
N GLY A 103 -0.35 7.24 9.22
CA GLY A 103 0.76 7.55 8.32
C GLY A 103 1.83 8.43 8.95
N ASN A 104 2.88 8.67 8.19
CA ASN A 104 3.89 9.65 8.56
C ASN A 104 3.32 11.08 8.45
N PRO A 105 4.01 12.11 9.01
CA PRO A 105 3.55 13.50 8.99
C PRO A 105 3.15 13.99 7.59
N THR A 106 3.92 13.66 6.57
CA THR A 106 3.63 14.08 5.18
C THR A 106 2.32 13.50 4.68
N MET A 107 2.06 12.20 4.91
CA MET A 107 0.81 11.55 4.51
C MET A 107 -0.38 12.14 5.27
N ILE A 108 -0.23 12.37 6.57
CA ILE A 108 -1.28 12.98 7.41
C ILE A 108 -1.59 14.39 6.91
N GLN A 109 -0.58 15.21 6.62
CA GLN A 109 -0.77 16.56 6.10
C GLN A 109 -1.52 16.56 4.77
N MET A 110 -1.08 15.75 3.81
CA MET A 110 -1.75 15.61 2.50
C MET A 110 -3.21 15.15 2.64
N THR A 111 -3.50 14.29 3.62
CA THR A 111 -4.86 13.81 3.87
C THR A 111 -5.74 14.94 4.46
N ARG A 112 -5.21 15.75 5.39
CA ARG A 112 -5.93 16.89 5.97
C ARG A 112 -6.34 17.94 4.93
N GLU A 113 -5.49 18.17 3.93
CA GLU A 113 -5.79 19.09 2.83
C GLU A 113 -6.96 18.62 1.96
N LEU A 114 -7.19 17.30 1.92
CA LEU A 114 -8.25 16.66 1.13
C LEU A 114 -9.53 16.38 1.96
N GLU A 115 -9.51 16.56 3.27
CA GLU A 115 -10.64 16.20 4.17
C GLU A 115 -11.93 16.94 3.82
N ARG A 116 -11.85 18.28 3.62
CA ARG A 116 -13.02 19.11 3.32
C ARG A 116 -13.81 18.65 2.09
N PRO A 117 -13.17 18.42 0.92
CA PRO A 117 -13.89 17.96 -0.26
C PRO A 117 -14.43 16.53 -0.14
N ILE A 118 -13.86 15.73 0.75
CA ILE A 118 -14.27 14.32 0.94
C ILE A 118 -15.53 14.22 1.81
N GLY A 119 -15.71 15.10 2.79
CA GLY A 119 -16.92 15.15 3.62
C GLY A 119 -17.09 13.96 4.59
N ALA A 120 -16.03 13.23 4.88
CA ALA A 120 -16.04 12.11 5.83
C ALA A 120 -15.42 12.53 7.17
N LYS A 121 -15.75 11.78 8.23
CA LYS A 121 -15.10 11.97 9.54
C LYS A 121 -13.81 11.15 9.58
N ILE A 122 -12.68 11.84 9.65
CA ILE A 122 -11.36 11.21 9.57
C ILE A 122 -10.63 11.37 10.91
N HIS A 123 -10.14 10.25 11.44
CA HIS A 123 -9.30 10.19 12.63
C HIS A 123 -7.86 10.02 12.22
N TYR A 124 -6.97 10.90 12.68
CA TYR A 124 -5.57 10.92 12.28
C TYR A 124 -4.68 10.33 13.35
N TYR A 125 -3.84 9.37 12.95
CA TYR A 125 -2.82 8.75 13.80
C TYR A 125 -1.46 8.88 13.11
N GLU A 126 -0.63 9.75 13.66
CA GLU A 126 0.72 9.95 13.15
C GLU A 126 1.66 8.90 13.72
N VAL A 127 2.45 8.28 12.86
CA VAL A 127 3.48 7.30 13.23
C VAL A 127 4.80 7.65 12.56
N ASN A 128 5.86 7.69 13.36
CA ASN A 128 7.20 7.95 12.86
C ASN A 128 7.95 6.65 12.54
N ARG A 129 7.60 5.56 13.23
CA ARG A 129 8.17 4.23 13.02
C ARG A 129 7.04 3.22 12.85
N TRP A 130 7.24 2.26 11.99
CA TRP A 130 6.25 1.22 11.75
C TRP A 130 6.00 0.30 12.96
N ALA A 131 6.99 0.16 13.85
CA ALA A 131 6.81 -0.54 15.11
C ALA A 131 5.71 0.08 16.00
N ASP A 132 5.44 1.38 15.83
CA ASP A 132 4.42 2.09 16.59
C ASP A 132 3.00 1.81 16.05
N PHE A 133 2.89 1.21 14.88
CA PHE A 133 1.61 0.91 14.20
C PHE A 133 0.77 -0.08 15.00
N ASP A 134 1.37 -1.18 15.44
CA ASP A 134 0.66 -2.22 16.20
C ASP A 134 0.17 -1.71 17.56
N ALA A 135 0.88 -0.73 18.14
CA ALA A 135 0.49 -0.11 19.40
C ALA A 135 -0.75 0.80 19.26
N ILE A 136 -0.98 1.36 18.08
CA ILE A 136 -2.11 2.28 17.80
C ILE A 136 -3.40 1.51 17.48
N MET A 137 -3.31 0.32 16.88
CA MET A 137 -4.46 -0.46 16.44
C MET A 137 -5.49 -0.76 17.55
N PRO A 138 -5.11 -1.09 18.80
CA PRO A 138 -6.06 -1.26 19.88
C PRO A 138 -6.87 0.01 20.19
N ALA A 139 -6.24 1.19 20.16
CA ALA A 139 -6.91 2.47 20.40
C ALA A 139 -7.96 2.77 19.31
N ILE A 140 -7.63 2.51 18.05
CA ILE A 140 -8.55 2.68 16.91
C ILE A 140 -9.77 1.77 17.05
N ARG A 141 -9.57 0.50 17.45
CA ARG A 141 -10.65 -0.45 17.68
C ARG A 141 -11.54 -0.02 18.85
N SER A 142 -10.93 0.45 19.94
CA SER A 142 -11.66 0.94 21.11
C SER A 142 -12.50 2.18 20.81
N ALA A 143 -12.07 3.02 19.87
CA ALA A 143 -12.83 4.16 19.37
C ALA A 143 -14.01 3.76 18.46
N GLY A 144 -14.21 2.46 18.18
CA GLY A 144 -15.29 1.96 17.33
C GLY A 144 -15.12 2.22 15.84
N ILE A 145 -13.93 2.63 15.42
CA ILE A 145 -13.61 2.91 14.02
C ILE A 145 -13.58 1.59 13.24
N LYS A 146 -14.25 1.55 12.10
CA LYS A 146 -14.48 0.31 11.32
C LYS A 146 -13.49 0.11 10.18
N ALA A 147 -12.81 1.16 9.75
CA ALA A 147 -11.87 1.10 8.64
C ALA A 147 -10.62 1.92 8.90
N VAL A 148 -9.49 1.46 8.36
CA VAL A 148 -8.20 2.14 8.47
C VAL A 148 -7.55 2.24 7.09
N ILE A 149 -7.05 3.41 6.78
CA ILE A 149 -6.15 3.67 5.66
C ILE A 149 -4.73 3.80 6.19
N GLY A 150 -3.79 3.04 5.65
CA GLY A 150 -2.39 3.12 6.05
C GLY A 150 -1.44 2.58 5.00
N GLY A 151 -0.17 2.96 5.10
CA GLY A 151 0.85 2.61 4.11
C GLY A 151 1.29 1.15 4.13
N HIS A 152 1.12 0.43 5.24
CA HIS A 152 1.52 -0.97 5.38
C HIS A 152 0.70 -1.64 6.48
N LEU A 153 -0.45 -2.14 6.12
CA LEU A 153 -1.26 -2.94 7.01
C LEU A 153 -0.83 -4.41 6.85
N HIS A 154 -0.43 -5.05 7.92
CA HIS A 154 -0.07 -6.48 7.93
C HIS A 154 -1.18 -7.29 7.27
N GLY A 155 -0.83 -8.02 6.20
CA GLY A 155 -1.78 -8.80 5.41
C GLY A 155 -1.90 -8.39 3.93
N GLY A 156 -1.04 -7.48 3.47
CA GLY A 156 -0.51 -7.36 2.09
C GLY A 156 -1.50 -7.06 1.05
N GLU A 157 -2.54 -6.44 0.92
CA GLU A 157 -3.22 -6.16 -0.37
C GLU A 157 -4.11 -4.93 -0.44
N LYS A 158 -4.40 -4.25 0.69
CA LYS A 158 -5.31 -3.10 0.61
C LYS A 158 -4.82 -1.97 1.50
N SER A 159 -4.64 -0.80 0.90
CA SER A 159 -4.41 0.44 1.64
C SER A 159 -5.60 0.83 2.53
N ILE A 160 -6.73 0.13 2.41
CA ILE A 160 -7.92 0.25 3.25
C ILE A 160 -8.26 -1.12 3.81
N GLN A 161 -8.32 -1.25 5.13
CA GLN A 161 -8.75 -2.50 5.78
C GLN A 161 -9.97 -2.27 6.68
N PRO A 162 -11.03 -3.08 6.51
CA PRO A 162 -12.09 -3.14 7.49
C PRO A 162 -11.55 -3.76 8.78
N LEU A 163 -11.78 -3.09 9.91
CA LEU A 163 -11.47 -3.62 11.22
C LEU A 163 -12.60 -4.57 11.63
N GLN A 164 -12.37 -5.88 11.48
CA GLN A 164 -13.32 -6.86 11.98
C GLN A 164 -13.45 -6.72 13.51
N ARG A 165 -14.70 -6.72 14.00
CA ARG A 165 -14.97 -6.83 15.43
C ARG A 165 -14.26 -8.09 15.95
N ALA A 166 -13.46 -7.96 16.98
CA ALA A 166 -12.96 -9.08 17.77
C ALA A 166 -14.18 -9.71 18.51
N GLY A 167 -14.84 -10.65 17.83
CA GLY A 167 -15.89 -11.49 18.37
C GLY A 167 -15.51 -12.91 18.01
N LEU A 168 -15.13 -13.68 19.03
CA LEU A 168 -15.09 -15.15 19.11
C LEU A 168 -15.80 -15.82 17.92
N HIS A 169 -15.04 -16.35 16.94
CA HIS A 169 -15.23 -17.64 16.29
C HIS A 169 -14.33 -17.72 15.04
N GLY A 170 -13.71 -18.89 14.92
CA GLY A 170 -12.72 -19.19 13.92
C GLY A 170 -13.24 -19.19 12.48
N ASN A 171 -12.27 -19.19 11.62
CA ASN A 171 -12.27 -19.67 10.24
C ASN A 171 -13.64 -19.92 9.60
N ALA A 172 -14.11 -18.98 8.82
CA ALA A 172 -14.85 -19.26 7.59
C ALA A 172 -15.09 -17.95 6.82
N ASP A 173 -14.68 -17.97 5.57
CA ASP A 173 -15.29 -17.25 4.46
C ASP A 173 -14.45 -16.25 3.66
N HIS A 174 -13.32 -16.75 3.16
CA HIS A 174 -12.66 -16.14 1.99
C HIS A 174 -13.42 -16.36 0.66
N ARG A 175 -14.56 -17.09 0.67
CA ARG A 175 -15.28 -17.44 -0.58
C ARG A 175 -16.39 -16.47 -0.96
N GLN A 176 -16.96 -15.71 -0.03
CA GLN A 176 -18.10 -14.84 -0.34
C GLN A 176 -17.72 -13.48 -0.97
N HIS A 177 -16.51 -12.96 -0.73
CA HIS A 177 -16.08 -11.70 -1.35
C HIS A 177 -15.74 -11.83 -2.85
N ARG A 178 -15.43 -13.03 -3.34
CA ARG A 178 -15.19 -13.26 -4.77
C ARG A 178 -16.46 -13.23 -5.60
N ALA A 179 -17.59 -13.70 -5.03
CA ALA A 179 -18.88 -13.77 -5.74
C ALA A 179 -19.51 -12.37 -5.92
N ARG A 180 -19.37 -11.45 -4.97
CA ARG A 180 -19.91 -10.08 -5.10
C ARG A 180 -19.18 -9.23 -6.15
N ARG A 181 -17.86 -9.46 -6.38
CA ARG A 181 -17.11 -8.73 -7.41
C ARG A 181 -17.44 -9.18 -8.84
N GLN A 182 -17.87 -10.43 -9.05
CA GLN A 182 -18.28 -10.91 -10.37
C GLN A 182 -19.69 -10.43 -10.75
N GLY A 183 -20.58 -10.19 -9.77
CA GLY A 183 -21.91 -9.64 -10.01
C GLY A 183 -21.94 -8.16 -10.43
N LEU A 184 -20.95 -7.35 -9.97
CA LEU A 184 -20.88 -5.92 -10.31
C LEU A 184 -20.26 -5.62 -11.68
N ARG A 185 -19.58 -6.59 -12.32
CA ARG A 185 -19.09 -6.45 -13.69
C ARG A 185 -20.13 -6.77 -14.76
N ALA A 186 -21.17 -7.51 -14.43
CA ALA A 186 -22.22 -7.90 -15.38
C ALA A 186 -23.32 -6.84 -15.58
N ALA A 187 -23.41 -5.81 -14.74
CA ALA A 187 -24.46 -4.80 -14.78
C ALA A 187 -24.13 -3.53 -15.60
N ARG A 188 -23.04 -3.51 -16.37
CA ARG A 188 -22.60 -2.30 -17.13
C ARG A 188 -22.39 -2.53 -18.62
N LEU A 189 -23.12 -3.44 -19.25
CA LEU A 189 -23.18 -3.57 -20.70
C LEU A 189 -24.60 -3.92 -21.11
N LEU A 190 -25.43 -2.92 -21.31
CA LEU A 190 -26.53 -2.91 -22.29
C LEU A 190 -26.88 -1.44 -22.61
N PRO A 191 -27.30 -1.18 -23.86
CA PRO A 191 -27.16 0.09 -24.59
C PRO A 191 -28.01 1.23 -24.08
#